data_9c34aac4222fa8d2ff40fa4d86288d9d
#
_entry.id   9c34aac4222fa8d2ff40fa4d86288d9d
#
_cell.length_a   1.000
_cell.length_b   1.000
_cell.length_c   1.000
_cell.angle_alpha   90.00
_cell.angle_beta   90.00
_cell.angle_gamma   90.00
#
_symmetry.space_group_name_H-M   'P 1'
#
loop_
_entity.id
_entity.type
_entity.pdbx_description
1 polymer ?
#
loop_
_entity_poly.entity_id
_entity_poly.type
_entity_poly.pdbx_seq_one_letter_code
_entity_poly.pdbx_strand_id
1 'polypeptide(L)'
;LTQPGAKPLDQHGLGVESHQALDWDKGIRVFSKGRIYPDGRVALYKPAEILANVKKPRTVWHQGERVDLGRVERVIDARYLSLLERERLKDLQQGGLSIRQIAALMGRAPSTISRELRRNTVSRHGYLPHSAHRASVKRRERPRRAKLSLEGPLRDYVTAKLAKRWSPEQISCRLRRDFPHDLGMRVSSETIYQAVYVHARGELRRELARSLRRGRGARKPHRDPQSRTGRFVDPITPLAERPAEVEDRIVPGHWEGDLIVGGRQRSAVATLVERTTRYTILGHLPVERTAEAVRDSLVVAFADLPADLRRTLTWDQGAEMSEHRSFAAATNMQVYFCDPASPWQRGTNENTNGLLRQYLPKGSDLSAHGPSDLAAMAAELNGRPRKALDWDTPAERFAALVDSA
;
A
#
# COMPACT_ATOMS: atom_id res chain seq x y z
N LEU A 1 -32.49 36.28 36.39
CA LEU A 1 -31.80 36.34 37.67
C LEU A 1 -32.25 35.16 38.52
N THR A 2 -31.60 34.03 38.36
CA THR A 2 -31.83 32.82 39.13
C THR A 2 -30.97 32.86 40.39
N GLN A 3 -31.60 32.62 41.55
CA GLN A 3 -30.93 32.53 42.85
C GLN A 3 -29.76 31.54 42.83
N PRO A 4 -28.68 31.80 43.56
CA PRO A 4 -27.55 30.87 43.64
C PRO A 4 -28.00 29.62 44.38
N GLY A 5 -28.07 28.49 43.66
CA GLY A 5 -28.44 27.18 44.24
C GLY A 5 -29.48 26.37 43.47
N ALA A 6 -30.22 26.94 42.54
CA ALA A 6 -31.16 26.19 41.73
C ALA A 6 -30.46 25.52 40.55
N LYS A 7 -30.57 24.22 40.40
CA LYS A 7 -30.14 23.49 39.22
C LYS A 7 -30.97 23.95 38.01
N PRO A 8 -30.41 24.51 36.95
CA PRO A 8 -31.20 24.81 35.77
C PRO A 8 -31.62 23.48 35.10
N LEU A 9 -32.94 23.38 34.90
CA LEU A 9 -33.52 22.34 34.03
C LEU A 9 -33.45 22.84 32.60
N ASP A 10 -33.13 21.97 31.69
CA ASP A 10 -33.30 22.25 30.27
C ASP A 10 -34.78 22.22 29.88
N GLN A 11 -35.10 22.70 28.69
CA GLN A 11 -36.50 22.73 28.20
C GLN A 11 -37.13 21.34 28.06
N HIS A 12 -36.38 20.26 28.27
CA HIS A 12 -36.81 18.88 28.16
C HIS A 12 -36.81 18.13 29.51
N GLY A 13 -36.60 18.83 30.64
CA GLY A 13 -36.63 18.24 31.98
C GLY A 13 -35.43 17.35 32.31
N LEU A 14 -34.34 17.40 31.53
CA LEU A 14 -33.14 16.65 31.80
C LEU A 14 -32.26 17.42 32.79
N GLY A 15 -31.97 16.82 33.94
CA GLY A 15 -31.05 17.39 34.91
C GLY A 15 -29.66 17.57 34.32
N VAL A 16 -29.13 18.81 34.35
CA VAL A 16 -27.80 19.14 33.83
C VAL A 16 -26.79 18.79 34.91
N GLU A 17 -26.01 17.73 34.66
CA GLU A 17 -24.87 17.38 35.52
C GLU A 17 -23.73 18.40 35.42
N SER A 18 -23.15 18.71 36.59
CA SER A 18 -22.32 19.86 36.86
C SER A 18 -20.82 19.71 36.47
N HIS A 19 -20.46 19.08 35.38
CA HIS A 19 -19.09 19.06 34.90
C HIS A 19 -18.86 20.10 33.80
N GLN A 20 -18.41 21.30 34.18
CA GLN A 20 -18.55 22.44 33.31
C GLN A 20 -17.29 23.22 33.15
N ALA A 21 -16.95 23.48 31.89
CA ALA A 21 -16.12 24.60 31.56
C ALA A 21 -17.00 25.82 31.37
N LEU A 22 -16.72 26.90 32.07
CA LEU A 22 -17.33 28.21 31.84
C LEU A 22 -16.47 28.92 30.80
N ASP A 23 -17.11 29.39 29.73
CA ASP A 23 -16.50 30.40 28.85
C ASP A 23 -16.86 31.76 29.53
N TRP A 24 -15.98 32.17 30.43
CA TRP A 24 -16.22 33.35 31.30
C TRP A 24 -16.35 34.64 30.50
N ASP A 25 -15.72 34.76 29.34
CA ASP A 25 -15.76 35.97 28.52
C ASP A 25 -17.11 36.20 27.85
N LYS A 26 -17.92 35.15 27.71
CA LYS A 26 -19.21 35.16 26.98
C LYS A 26 -20.40 34.75 27.82
N GLY A 27 -20.23 34.43 29.11
CA GLY A 27 -21.31 33.96 30.00
C GLY A 27 -21.97 32.65 29.56
N ILE A 28 -21.32 31.86 28.70
CA ILE A 28 -21.85 30.62 28.15
C ILE A 28 -21.42 29.46 29.04
N ARG A 29 -22.42 28.67 29.55
CA ARG A 29 -22.16 27.43 30.27
C ARG A 29 -22.10 26.27 29.31
N VAL A 30 -20.96 25.58 29.27
CA VAL A 30 -20.71 24.42 28.40
C VAL A 30 -20.83 23.14 29.24
N PHE A 31 -21.61 22.18 28.81
CA PHE A 31 -21.76 20.86 29.44
C PHE A 31 -21.50 19.75 28.41
N SER A 32 -21.39 18.51 28.85
CA SER A 32 -20.98 17.39 28.00
C SER A 32 -21.82 17.18 26.74
N LYS A 33 -23.09 17.56 26.78
CA LYS A 33 -24.05 17.37 25.68
C LYS A 33 -24.46 18.66 24.96
N GLY A 34 -24.01 19.84 25.40
CA GLY A 34 -24.45 21.09 24.79
C GLY A 34 -23.92 22.36 25.45
N ARG A 35 -24.58 23.48 25.16
CA ARG A 35 -24.28 24.82 25.69
C ARG A 35 -25.57 25.50 26.12
N ILE A 36 -25.53 26.25 27.23
CA ILE A 36 -26.60 27.14 27.68
C ILE A 36 -26.07 28.57 27.48
N TYR A 37 -26.81 29.35 26.73
CA TYR A 37 -26.52 30.77 26.47
C TYR A 37 -27.11 31.65 27.55
N PRO A 38 -26.62 32.90 27.72
CA PRO A 38 -27.12 33.85 28.71
C PRO A 38 -28.62 34.15 28.56
N ASP A 39 -29.18 34.06 27.36
CA ASP A 39 -30.58 34.26 27.01
C ASP A 39 -31.47 33.03 27.31
N GLY A 40 -30.95 31.99 27.95
CA GLY A 40 -31.65 30.76 28.32
C GLY A 40 -31.76 29.72 27.19
N ARG A 41 -31.28 30.02 25.99
CA ARG A 41 -31.28 29.03 24.91
C ARG A 41 -30.35 27.87 25.22
N VAL A 42 -30.80 26.66 24.95
CA VAL A 42 -29.98 25.45 25.06
C VAL A 42 -29.71 24.90 23.68
N ALA A 43 -28.41 24.79 23.30
CA ALA A 43 -27.99 24.13 22.09
C ALA A 43 -27.32 22.80 22.43
N LEU A 44 -27.96 21.69 22.05
CA LEU A 44 -27.37 20.36 22.20
C LEU A 44 -26.38 20.10 21.07
N TYR A 45 -25.25 19.48 21.40
CA TYR A 45 -24.30 19.07 20.38
C TYR A 45 -24.86 17.92 19.56
N LYS A 46 -24.73 17.98 18.25
CA LYS A 46 -24.94 16.83 17.37
C LYS A 46 -23.96 15.71 17.73
N PRO A 47 -24.29 14.43 17.51
CA PRO A 47 -23.38 13.31 17.82
C PRO A 47 -21.96 13.47 17.23
N ALA A 48 -21.85 14.02 16.05
CA ALA A 48 -20.55 14.32 15.41
C ALA A 48 -19.74 15.41 16.13
N GLU A 49 -20.43 16.42 16.71
CA GLU A 49 -19.79 17.50 17.47
C GLU A 49 -19.36 17.04 18.87
N ILE A 50 -20.12 16.13 19.48
CA ILE A 50 -19.73 15.49 20.75
C ILE A 50 -18.45 14.69 20.53
N LEU A 51 -18.38 13.89 19.47
CA LEU A 51 -17.18 13.12 19.12
C LEU A 51 -15.97 14.01 18.75
N ALA A 52 -16.21 15.14 18.09
CA ALA A 52 -15.16 16.11 17.77
C ALA A 52 -14.64 16.83 19.03
N ASN A 53 -15.50 17.13 19.99
CA ASN A 53 -15.10 17.76 21.25
C ASN A 53 -14.37 16.78 22.20
N VAL A 54 -14.73 15.50 22.19
CA VAL A 54 -13.98 14.44 22.92
C VAL A 54 -12.57 14.28 22.37
N LYS A 55 -12.34 14.61 21.08
CA LYS A 55 -11.01 14.54 20.43
C LYS A 55 -10.14 15.79 20.61
N LYS A 56 -10.67 16.89 21.11
CA LYS A 56 -9.83 18.07 21.38
C LYS A 56 -9.01 17.85 22.65
N PRO A 57 -7.69 18.01 22.59
CA PRO A 57 -6.85 17.85 23.77
C PRO A 57 -7.24 18.90 24.82
N ARG A 58 -7.69 18.43 25.97
CA ARG A 58 -7.90 19.29 27.15
C ARG A 58 -6.52 19.62 27.72
N THR A 59 -6.09 20.85 27.57
CA THR A 59 -4.85 21.31 28.18
C THR A 59 -5.14 22.06 29.46
N VAL A 60 -4.48 21.71 30.55
CA VAL A 60 -4.49 22.43 31.81
C VAL A 60 -3.07 22.92 32.13
N TRP A 61 -2.98 24.05 32.83
CA TRP A 61 -1.72 24.54 33.38
C TRP A 61 -1.49 23.89 34.72
N HIS A 62 -0.33 23.25 34.89
CA HIS A 62 0.10 22.70 36.14
C HIS A 62 1.56 23.03 36.37
N GLN A 63 1.86 23.74 37.44
CA GLN A 63 3.22 24.18 37.80
C GLN A 63 3.98 24.88 36.66
N GLY A 64 3.30 25.75 35.90
CA GLY A 64 3.91 26.49 34.78
C GLY A 64 4.06 25.72 33.47
N GLU A 65 3.64 24.45 33.41
CA GLU A 65 3.63 23.66 32.19
C GLU A 65 2.20 23.42 31.68
N ARG A 66 2.04 23.47 30.37
CA ARG A 66 0.79 23.12 29.69
C ARG A 66 0.65 21.59 29.60
N VAL A 67 -0.27 21.02 30.36
CA VAL A 67 -0.52 19.58 30.38
C VAL A 67 -1.74 19.26 29.54
N ASP A 68 -1.57 18.36 28.56
CA ASP A 68 -2.67 17.83 27.76
C ASP A 68 -3.28 16.60 28.49
N LEU A 69 -4.44 16.79 29.10
CA LEU A 69 -5.13 15.73 29.83
C LEU A 69 -5.59 14.59 28.92
N GLY A 70 -5.90 14.86 27.65
CA GLY A 70 -6.25 13.81 26.70
C GLY A 70 -5.08 12.86 26.41
N ARG A 71 -3.85 13.27 26.71
CA ARG A 71 -2.67 12.40 26.64
C ARG A 71 -2.49 11.55 27.89
N VAL A 72 -2.93 12.05 29.04
CA VAL A 72 -2.87 11.32 30.34
C VAL A 72 -3.94 10.24 30.40
N GLU A 73 -5.12 10.51 29.88
CA GLU A 73 -6.29 9.61 29.84
C GLU A 73 -6.24 8.59 28.68
N ARG A 74 -5.23 8.65 27.83
CA ARG A 74 -5.14 7.78 26.65
C ARG A 74 -4.98 6.33 27.07
N VAL A 75 -5.80 5.46 26.51
CA VAL A 75 -5.64 4.00 26.64
C VAL A 75 -4.24 3.62 26.17
N ILE A 76 -3.45 3.08 27.07
CA ILE A 76 -2.06 2.70 26.83
C ILE A 76 -2.05 1.22 26.44
N ASP A 77 -1.21 0.86 25.45
CA ASP A 77 -0.95 -0.52 25.07
C ASP A 77 -0.61 -1.37 26.31
N ALA A 78 -1.24 -2.54 26.43
CA ALA A 78 -1.16 -3.43 27.59
C ALA A 78 0.27 -3.87 27.96
N ARG A 79 1.24 -3.72 27.05
CA ARG A 79 2.68 -3.96 27.36
C ARG A 79 3.29 -2.93 28.34
N TYR A 80 2.65 -1.77 28.50
CA TYR A 80 3.09 -0.72 29.43
C TYR A 80 2.22 -0.71 30.68
N LEU A 81 2.75 -0.26 31.82
CA LEU A 81 1.99 -0.05 33.02
C LEU A 81 1.02 1.13 32.86
N SER A 82 -0.27 0.89 33.07
CA SER A 82 -1.31 1.92 33.14
C SER A 82 -1.16 2.80 34.39
N LEU A 83 -1.94 3.87 34.50
CA LEU A 83 -1.96 4.67 35.72
C LEU A 83 -2.48 3.85 36.90
N LEU A 84 -3.56 3.09 36.72
CA LEU A 84 -4.14 2.23 37.74
C LEU A 84 -3.15 1.17 38.23
N GLU A 85 -2.40 0.56 37.34
CA GLU A 85 -1.35 -0.39 37.74
C GLU A 85 -0.23 0.29 38.55
N ARG A 86 0.10 1.54 38.24
CA ARG A 86 1.08 2.31 39.01
C ARG A 86 0.59 2.69 40.41
N GLU A 87 -0.68 3.01 40.54
CA GLU A 87 -1.33 3.23 41.84
C GLU A 87 -1.30 1.98 42.65
N ARG A 88 -1.74 0.85 42.11
CA ARG A 88 -1.66 -0.46 42.76
C ARG A 88 -0.21 -0.85 43.15
N LEU A 89 0.77 -0.54 42.28
CA LEU A 89 2.19 -0.76 42.58
C LEU A 89 2.62 0.01 43.83
N LYS A 90 2.18 1.27 43.95
CA LYS A 90 2.48 2.10 45.12
C LYS A 90 1.91 1.50 46.41
N ASP A 91 0.60 1.11 46.35
CA ASP A 91 -0.10 0.54 47.50
C ASP A 91 0.58 -0.76 47.98
N LEU A 92 0.91 -1.65 47.06
CA LEU A 92 1.64 -2.90 47.38
C LEU A 92 3.04 -2.65 47.91
N GLN A 93 3.73 -1.61 47.41
CA GLN A 93 5.04 -1.20 47.94
C GLN A 93 4.94 -0.64 49.37
N GLN A 94 3.89 0.16 49.64
CA GLN A 94 3.64 0.69 51.00
C GLN A 94 3.25 -0.42 51.97
N GLY A 95 2.62 -1.49 51.50
CA GLY A 95 2.35 -2.71 52.24
C GLY A 95 3.60 -3.57 52.56
N GLY A 96 4.80 -3.12 52.17
CA GLY A 96 6.07 -3.81 52.51
C GLY A 96 6.36 -5.04 51.64
N LEU A 97 5.62 -5.26 50.56
CA LEU A 97 5.82 -6.43 49.70
C LEU A 97 7.10 -6.33 48.85
N SER A 98 7.77 -7.45 48.69
CA SER A 98 8.96 -7.55 47.83
C SER A 98 8.60 -7.38 46.35
N ILE A 99 9.57 -6.96 45.51
CA ILE A 99 9.40 -6.80 44.06
C ILE A 99 8.85 -8.08 43.39
N ARG A 100 9.28 -9.27 43.87
CA ARG A 100 8.79 -10.55 43.33
C ARG A 100 7.32 -10.80 43.68
N GLN A 101 6.90 -10.51 44.90
CA GLN A 101 5.50 -10.63 45.33
C GLN A 101 4.60 -9.63 44.59
N ILE A 102 5.03 -8.37 44.48
CA ILE A 102 4.32 -7.33 43.71
C ILE A 102 4.16 -7.79 42.26
N ALA A 103 5.22 -8.27 41.64
CA ALA A 103 5.19 -8.72 40.26
C ALA A 103 4.20 -9.88 40.05
N ALA A 104 4.15 -10.85 40.94
CA ALA A 104 3.22 -11.96 40.92
C ALA A 104 1.75 -11.48 41.04
N LEU A 105 1.47 -10.59 42.03
CA LEU A 105 0.13 -10.03 42.23
C LEU A 105 -0.38 -9.14 41.10
N MET A 106 0.55 -8.52 40.35
CA MET A 106 0.22 -7.66 39.20
C MET A 106 0.26 -8.41 37.88
N GLY A 107 0.63 -9.68 37.84
CA GLY A 107 0.81 -10.42 36.57
C GLY A 107 1.85 -9.80 35.64
N ARG A 108 2.92 -9.22 36.22
CA ARG A 108 4.00 -8.55 35.47
C ARG A 108 5.37 -9.17 35.77
N ALA A 109 6.30 -9.08 34.87
CA ALA A 109 7.67 -9.56 35.13
C ALA A 109 8.35 -8.74 36.23
N PRO A 110 9.08 -9.37 37.18
CA PRO A 110 9.82 -8.68 38.25
C PRO A 110 10.76 -7.60 37.74
N SER A 111 11.37 -7.82 36.58
CA SER A 111 12.24 -6.84 35.91
C SER A 111 11.47 -5.57 35.43
N THR A 112 10.17 -5.69 35.15
CA THR A 112 9.33 -4.54 34.81
C THR A 112 9.07 -3.66 36.01
N ILE A 113 8.70 -4.28 37.16
CA ILE A 113 8.45 -3.59 38.40
C ILE A 113 9.75 -2.94 38.93
N SER A 114 10.87 -3.68 38.95
CA SER A 114 12.16 -3.13 39.33
C SER A 114 12.59 -1.91 38.51
N ARG A 115 12.45 -2.01 37.18
CA ARG A 115 12.76 -0.90 36.26
C ARG A 115 11.85 0.31 36.45
N GLU A 116 10.57 0.09 36.69
CA GLU A 116 9.59 1.16 36.92
C GLU A 116 9.96 1.93 38.22
N LEU A 117 10.16 1.23 39.30
CA LEU A 117 10.56 1.83 40.60
C LEU A 117 11.89 2.56 40.48
N ARG A 118 12.95 1.91 39.97
CA ARG A 118 14.27 2.52 39.81
C ARG A 118 14.25 3.82 38.97
N ARG A 119 13.39 3.88 37.93
CA ARG A 119 13.34 5.03 37.03
C ARG A 119 12.53 6.20 37.57
N ASN A 120 11.55 5.94 38.41
CA ASN A 120 10.53 6.91 38.76
C ASN A 120 10.41 7.17 40.26
N THR A 121 11.25 6.58 41.12
CA THR A 121 11.34 6.92 42.54
C THR A 121 12.18 8.18 42.70
N VAL A 122 11.65 9.15 43.43
CA VAL A 122 12.32 10.41 43.73
C VAL A 122 12.77 10.37 45.16
N SER A 123 14.04 10.75 45.47
CA SER A 123 14.65 10.63 46.76
C SER A 123 13.89 11.27 47.92
N ARG A 124 13.16 12.38 47.69
CA ARG A 124 12.39 13.09 48.71
C ARG A 124 10.94 12.60 48.88
N HIS A 125 10.33 12.03 47.84
CA HIS A 125 8.88 11.76 47.80
C HIS A 125 8.53 10.30 47.53
N GLY A 126 9.54 9.45 47.38
CA GLY A 126 9.34 8.06 47.02
C GLY A 126 8.78 7.89 45.61
N TYR A 127 8.07 6.79 45.37
CA TYR A 127 7.43 6.51 44.09
C TYR A 127 6.06 7.22 44.01
N LEU A 128 5.89 8.05 42.98
CA LEU A 128 4.66 8.81 42.70
C LEU A 128 4.02 8.34 41.37
N PRO A 129 2.87 7.62 41.43
CA PRO A 129 2.22 7.02 40.25
C PRO A 129 1.95 7.99 39.11
N HIS A 130 1.35 9.16 39.40
CA HIS A 130 1.03 10.19 38.43
C HIS A 130 2.30 10.77 37.76
N SER A 131 3.33 11.04 38.56
CA SER A 131 4.60 11.54 38.03
C SER A 131 5.29 10.51 37.15
N ALA A 132 5.29 9.25 37.57
CA ALA A 132 5.81 8.13 36.80
C ALA A 132 5.05 7.93 35.47
N HIS A 133 3.72 8.07 35.52
CA HIS A 133 2.87 7.98 34.33
C HIS A 133 3.18 9.10 33.35
N ARG A 134 3.21 10.37 33.81
CA ARG A 134 3.59 11.53 32.97
C ARG A 134 4.97 11.36 32.36
N ALA A 135 5.96 10.96 33.16
CA ALA A 135 7.30 10.72 32.68
C ALA A 135 7.35 9.59 31.63
N SER A 136 6.52 8.55 31.80
CA SER A 136 6.38 7.45 30.84
C SER A 136 5.75 7.93 29.52
N VAL A 137 4.73 8.79 29.57
CA VAL A 137 4.11 9.42 28.38
C VAL A 137 5.15 10.28 27.66
N LYS A 138 5.82 11.20 28.37
CA LYS A 138 6.84 12.10 27.80
C LYS A 138 7.99 11.32 27.15
N ARG A 139 8.45 10.21 27.76
CA ARG A 139 9.49 9.34 27.17
C ARG A 139 9.04 8.66 25.88
N ARG A 140 7.76 8.36 25.74
CA ARG A 140 7.19 7.76 24.50
C ARG A 140 6.97 8.79 23.41
N GLU A 141 6.79 10.05 23.76
CA GLU A 141 6.63 11.18 22.83
C GLU A 141 7.94 11.62 22.16
N ARG A 142 9.08 11.03 22.50
CA ARG A 142 10.34 11.35 21.82
C ARG A 142 10.14 11.20 20.33
N PRO A 143 10.17 12.30 19.57
CA PRO A 143 10.04 12.24 18.12
C PRO A 143 11.22 11.42 17.61
N ARG A 144 10.95 10.19 17.19
CA ARG A 144 11.92 9.44 16.39
C ARG A 144 11.94 10.15 15.05
N ARG A 145 13.05 10.76 14.70
CA ARG A 145 13.23 11.27 13.34
C ARG A 145 12.91 10.13 12.39
N ALA A 146 11.96 10.37 11.46
CA ALA A 146 11.59 9.36 10.49
C ALA A 146 12.83 9.02 9.66
N LYS A 147 13.12 7.73 9.46
CA LYS A 147 14.34 7.28 8.73
C LYS A 147 14.51 7.98 7.38
N LEU A 148 13.41 8.27 6.69
CA LEU A 148 13.40 8.91 5.39
C LEU A 148 13.33 10.45 5.44
N SER A 149 13.30 11.06 6.63
CA SER A 149 13.43 12.52 6.77
C SER A 149 14.88 13.00 6.76
N LEU A 150 15.82 12.11 6.94
CA LEU A 150 17.24 12.38 6.86
C LEU A 150 17.72 12.17 5.42
N GLU A 151 18.52 13.08 4.93
CA GLU A 151 19.25 12.90 3.67
C GLU A 151 20.28 11.77 3.81
N GLY A 152 20.49 11.04 2.73
CA GLY A 152 21.44 9.95 2.72
C GLY A 152 21.03 8.77 1.82
N PRO A 153 21.90 7.75 1.72
CA PRO A 153 21.80 6.68 0.74
C PRO A 153 20.46 5.95 0.74
N LEU A 154 19.85 5.74 1.92
CA LEU A 154 18.54 5.10 2.02
C LEU A 154 17.45 5.92 1.37
N ARG A 155 17.41 7.23 1.64
CA ARG A 155 16.41 8.15 1.05
C ARG A 155 16.59 8.24 -0.45
N ASP A 156 17.83 8.37 -0.91
CA ASP A 156 18.16 8.49 -2.33
C ASP A 156 17.75 7.24 -3.09
N TYR A 157 18.07 6.06 -2.55
CA TYR A 157 17.63 4.79 -3.13
C TYR A 157 16.10 4.70 -3.20
N VAL A 158 15.40 4.98 -2.10
CA VAL A 158 13.92 4.92 -2.05
C VAL A 158 13.32 5.88 -3.06
N THR A 159 13.80 7.13 -3.14
CA THR A 159 13.31 8.14 -4.07
C THR A 159 13.53 7.72 -5.53
N ALA A 160 14.74 7.24 -5.86
CA ALA A 160 15.07 6.77 -7.21
C ALA A 160 14.19 5.59 -7.64
N LYS A 161 13.90 4.65 -6.72
CA LYS A 161 13.05 3.48 -7.04
C LYS A 161 11.57 3.85 -7.11
N LEU A 162 11.08 4.79 -6.30
CA LEU A 162 9.73 5.33 -6.41
C LEU A 162 9.53 6.06 -7.75
N ALA A 163 10.52 6.83 -8.22
CA ALA A 163 10.50 7.47 -9.54
C ALA A 163 10.35 6.44 -10.67
N LYS A 164 10.98 5.27 -10.53
CA LYS A 164 10.81 4.10 -11.43
C LYS A 164 9.52 3.31 -11.14
N ARG A 165 8.56 3.90 -10.45
CA ARG A 165 7.23 3.33 -10.15
C ARG A 165 7.26 2.00 -9.38
N TRP A 166 8.33 1.73 -8.61
CA TRP A 166 8.34 0.60 -7.69
C TRP A 166 7.38 0.82 -6.54
N SER A 167 6.71 -0.24 -6.09
CA SER A 167 5.90 -0.14 -4.88
C SER A 167 6.77 -0.10 -3.62
N PRO A 168 6.28 0.48 -2.52
CA PRO A 168 6.98 0.46 -1.23
C PRO A 168 7.35 -0.95 -0.76
N GLU A 169 6.54 -1.98 -1.07
CA GLU A 169 6.84 -3.37 -0.76
C GLU A 169 8.04 -3.88 -1.58
N GLN A 170 8.04 -3.62 -2.89
CA GLN A 170 9.16 -3.96 -3.78
C GLN A 170 10.47 -3.34 -3.28
N ILE A 171 10.44 -2.06 -2.92
CA ILE A 171 11.62 -1.34 -2.42
C ILE A 171 12.10 -1.93 -1.10
N SER A 172 11.19 -2.15 -0.14
CA SER A 172 11.53 -2.69 1.19
C SER A 172 12.15 -4.10 1.11
N CYS A 173 11.62 -4.95 0.24
CA CYS A 173 12.12 -6.31 0.07
C CYS A 173 13.45 -6.33 -0.70
N ARG A 174 13.56 -5.53 -1.73
CA ARG A 174 14.78 -5.45 -2.55
C ARG A 174 15.97 -4.87 -1.77
N LEU A 175 15.75 -3.89 -0.90
CA LEU A 175 16.79 -3.35 -0.01
C LEU A 175 17.46 -4.41 0.86
N ARG A 176 16.72 -5.45 1.27
CA ARG A 176 17.29 -6.55 2.06
C ARG A 176 18.24 -7.43 1.25
N ARG A 177 18.00 -7.50 -0.05
CA ARG A 177 18.76 -8.31 -0.97
C ARG A 177 19.97 -7.57 -1.51
N ASP A 178 19.78 -6.33 -1.92
CA ASP A 178 20.87 -5.49 -2.47
C ASP A 178 21.88 -5.10 -1.38
N PHE A 179 21.44 -4.98 -0.13
CA PHE A 179 22.28 -4.57 1.01
C PHE A 179 22.13 -5.54 2.20
N PRO A 180 22.55 -6.83 2.06
CA PRO A 180 22.29 -7.86 3.07
C PRO A 180 22.91 -7.55 4.44
N HIS A 181 24.04 -6.89 4.49
CA HIS A 181 24.83 -6.61 5.69
C HIS A 181 24.64 -5.18 6.23
N ASP A 182 23.99 -4.28 5.50
CA ASP A 182 23.78 -2.89 5.93
C ASP A 182 22.41 -2.72 6.60
N LEU A 183 22.41 -2.63 7.93
CA LEU A 183 21.20 -2.36 8.72
C LEU A 183 20.69 -0.91 8.54
N GLY A 184 21.52 0.01 8.09
CA GLY A 184 21.12 1.38 7.75
C GLY A 184 20.18 1.42 6.56
N MET A 185 20.35 0.51 5.61
CA MET A 185 19.53 0.34 4.41
C MET A 185 18.25 -0.49 4.67
N ARG A 186 17.77 -0.59 5.92
CA ARG A 186 16.52 -1.28 6.27
C ARG A 186 15.38 -0.29 6.48
N VAL A 187 14.30 -0.47 5.74
CA VAL A 187 13.07 0.30 5.91
C VAL A 187 11.85 -0.58 5.63
N SER A 188 10.77 -0.42 6.41
CA SER A 188 9.53 -1.13 6.14
C SER A 188 8.73 -0.44 5.04
N SER A 189 7.90 -1.21 4.31
CA SER A 189 6.96 -0.66 3.33
C SER A 189 6.03 0.39 3.95
N GLU A 190 5.57 0.17 5.18
CA GLU A 190 4.73 1.13 5.92
C GLU A 190 5.46 2.45 6.18
N THR A 191 6.74 2.42 6.54
CA THR A 191 7.54 3.64 6.73
C THR A 191 7.67 4.43 5.43
N ILE A 192 7.81 3.74 4.28
CA ILE A 192 7.83 4.38 2.96
C ILE A 192 6.45 4.98 2.66
N TYR A 193 5.35 4.24 2.87
CA TYR A 193 4.00 4.77 2.72
C TYR A 193 3.77 6.02 3.56
N GLN A 194 4.12 5.99 4.82
CA GLN A 194 3.98 7.15 5.71
C GLN A 194 4.81 8.35 5.24
N ALA A 195 6.03 8.13 4.78
CA ALA A 195 6.88 9.20 4.24
C ALA A 195 6.24 9.85 3.01
N VAL A 196 5.67 9.05 2.10
CA VAL A 196 5.02 9.53 0.87
C VAL A 196 3.70 10.25 1.16
N TYR A 197 2.85 9.68 2.03
CA TYR A 197 1.49 10.18 2.22
C TYR A 197 1.34 11.21 3.34
N VAL A 198 2.13 11.09 4.41
CA VAL A 198 1.96 11.90 5.64
C VAL A 198 2.95 13.06 5.68
N HIS A 199 4.20 12.84 5.27
CA HIS A 199 5.27 13.84 5.42
C HIS A 199 5.56 14.62 4.15
N ALA A 200 5.16 14.14 2.99
CA ALA A 200 5.33 14.88 1.74
C ALA A 200 4.30 16.02 1.65
N ARG A 201 4.72 17.25 1.96
CA ARG A 201 3.96 18.47 1.65
C ARG A 201 4.44 19.00 0.30
N GLY A 202 3.51 19.34 -0.60
CA GLY A 202 3.84 19.99 -1.87
C GLY A 202 3.92 19.07 -3.08
N GLU A 203 4.79 19.41 -4.01
CA GLU A 203 4.90 18.81 -5.35
C GLU A 203 5.31 17.35 -5.35
N LEU A 204 6.26 16.98 -4.50
CA LEU A 204 6.73 15.60 -4.31
C LEU A 204 5.60 14.62 -3.95
N ARG A 205 4.63 15.06 -3.12
CA ARG A 205 3.44 14.24 -2.79
C ARG A 205 2.59 13.95 -4.01
N ARG A 206 2.41 14.95 -4.89
CA ARG A 206 1.60 14.81 -6.11
C ARG A 206 2.28 13.88 -7.11
N GLU A 207 3.58 13.98 -7.25
CA GLU A 207 4.38 13.18 -8.16
C GLU A 207 4.44 11.70 -7.70
N LEU A 208 4.74 11.45 -6.45
CA LEU A 208 4.79 10.11 -5.87
C LEU A 208 3.40 9.46 -5.77
N ALA A 209 2.34 10.22 -5.50
CA ALA A 209 0.97 9.71 -5.51
C ALA A 209 0.50 9.30 -6.92
N ARG A 210 1.01 9.93 -8.00
CA ARG A 210 0.77 9.51 -9.39
C ARG A 210 1.44 8.19 -9.73
N SER A 211 2.55 7.87 -9.08
CA SER A 211 3.32 6.64 -9.28
C SER A 211 2.67 5.41 -8.65
N LEU A 212 1.70 5.58 -7.75
CA LEU A 212 1.02 4.49 -7.09
C LEU A 212 -0.20 4.00 -7.90
N ARG A 213 -0.38 2.69 -7.89
CA ARG A 213 -1.47 2.01 -8.61
C ARG A 213 -2.83 2.54 -8.16
N ARG A 214 -3.59 3.22 -9.03
CA ARG A 214 -4.94 3.70 -8.72
C ARG A 214 -5.88 2.53 -8.50
N GLY A 215 -6.71 2.61 -7.45
CA GLY A 215 -7.77 1.65 -7.15
C GLY A 215 -8.78 1.49 -8.30
N ARG A 216 -9.42 0.34 -8.34
CA ARG A 216 -10.37 -0.08 -9.38
C ARG A 216 -11.52 0.91 -9.56
N GLY A 217 -11.72 1.38 -10.80
CA GLY A 217 -12.99 1.94 -11.24
C GLY A 217 -14.07 0.85 -11.37
N ALA A 218 -15.32 1.26 -11.38
CA ALA A 218 -16.50 0.41 -11.35
C ALA A 218 -16.50 -0.75 -12.37
N ARG A 219 -17.08 -1.88 -11.95
CA ARG A 219 -17.26 -3.11 -12.74
C ARG A 219 -18.24 -2.85 -13.90
N LYS A 220 -17.82 -3.09 -15.14
CA LYS A 220 -18.72 -3.07 -16.31
C LYS A 220 -19.52 -4.37 -16.39
N PRO A 221 -20.80 -4.32 -16.85
CA PRO A 221 -21.60 -5.53 -17.05
C PRO A 221 -20.99 -6.44 -18.12
N HIS A 222 -21.16 -7.75 -17.93
CA HIS A 222 -20.73 -8.82 -18.81
C HIS A 222 -21.51 -8.74 -20.12
N ARG A 223 -20.85 -8.77 -21.28
CA ARG A 223 -21.48 -9.00 -22.58
C ARG A 223 -21.55 -10.49 -22.86
N ASP A 224 -22.68 -10.92 -23.44
CA ASP A 224 -22.98 -12.30 -23.78
C ASP A 224 -21.96 -12.88 -24.79
N PRO A 225 -21.37 -14.06 -24.55
CA PRO A 225 -20.35 -14.67 -25.40
C PRO A 225 -20.88 -15.31 -26.68
N GLN A 226 -22.21 -15.52 -26.83
CA GLN A 226 -22.76 -16.41 -27.85
C GLN A 226 -22.83 -15.85 -29.29
N SER A 227 -22.36 -14.65 -29.60
CA SER A 227 -22.48 -14.05 -30.93
C SER A 227 -21.17 -14.03 -31.75
N ARG A 228 -20.25 -14.94 -31.55
CA ARG A 228 -18.99 -14.96 -32.32
C ARG A 228 -18.93 -16.15 -33.28
N THR A 229 -19.34 -15.93 -34.53
CA THR A 229 -19.00 -16.79 -35.67
C THR A 229 -17.49 -16.89 -35.88
N GLY A 230 -17.00 -18.05 -36.28
CA GLY A 230 -15.59 -18.35 -36.50
C GLY A 230 -14.85 -17.29 -37.30
N ARG A 231 -13.80 -16.74 -36.70
CA ARG A 231 -13.02 -15.61 -37.24
C ARG A 231 -11.73 -16.06 -37.92
N PHE A 232 -11.45 -17.36 -37.87
CA PHE A 232 -10.23 -17.92 -38.42
C PHE A 232 -10.57 -18.70 -39.70
N VAL A 233 -9.80 -18.47 -40.76
CA VAL A 233 -9.83 -19.26 -41.97
C VAL A 233 -9.11 -20.58 -41.76
N ASP A 234 -8.00 -20.52 -41.01
CA ASP A 234 -7.19 -21.68 -40.65
C ASP A 234 -7.62 -22.30 -39.31
N PRO A 235 -7.54 -23.64 -39.18
CA PRO A 235 -7.82 -24.32 -37.92
C PRO A 235 -6.87 -23.83 -36.83
N ILE A 236 -7.42 -23.55 -35.63
CA ILE A 236 -6.68 -23.13 -34.45
C ILE A 236 -6.33 -24.35 -33.59
N THR A 237 -5.18 -24.33 -32.92
CA THR A 237 -4.79 -25.33 -31.92
C THR A 237 -5.30 -24.89 -30.55
N PRO A 238 -6.22 -25.64 -29.94
CA PRO A 238 -6.79 -25.27 -28.65
C PRO A 238 -5.76 -25.39 -27.52
N LEU A 239 -5.96 -24.63 -26.42
CA LEU A 239 -5.09 -24.65 -25.25
C LEU A 239 -4.94 -26.04 -24.64
N ALA A 240 -5.97 -26.90 -24.75
CA ALA A 240 -5.95 -28.25 -24.23
C ALA A 240 -4.86 -29.14 -24.86
N GLU A 241 -4.40 -28.83 -26.07
CA GLU A 241 -3.31 -29.52 -26.76
C GLU A 241 -1.93 -28.99 -26.41
N ARG A 242 -1.84 -27.96 -25.58
CA ARG A 242 -0.58 -27.37 -25.15
C ARG A 242 0.19 -28.33 -24.24
N PRO A 243 1.53 -28.49 -24.38
CA PRO A 243 2.32 -29.36 -23.52
C PRO A 243 2.13 -29.04 -22.02
N ALA A 244 2.02 -30.10 -21.20
CA ALA A 244 1.77 -29.94 -19.77
C ALA A 244 2.88 -29.16 -19.04
N GLU A 245 4.14 -29.26 -19.51
CA GLU A 245 5.30 -28.51 -18.97
C GLU A 245 5.09 -26.99 -18.91
N VAL A 246 4.21 -26.47 -19.79
CA VAL A 246 3.90 -25.04 -19.84
C VAL A 246 3.13 -24.57 -18.60
N GLU A 247 2.35 -25.46 -17.97
CA GLU A 247 1.55 -25.12 -16.77
C GLU A 247 2.44 -24.88 -15.55
N ASP A 248 3.48 -25.67 -15.37
CA ASP A 248 4.37 -25.59 -14.20
C ASP A 248 5.24 -24.34 -14.18
N ARG A 249 5.36 -23.64 -15.33
CA ARG A 249 6.17 -22.42 -15.47
C ARG A 249 7.63 -22.61 -15.07
N ILE A 250 8.16 -23.80 -15.26
CA ILE A 250 9.56 -24.16 -14.95
C ILE A 250 10.39 -24.04 -16.20
N VAL A 251 9.90 -24.53 -17.32
CA VAL A 251 10.58 -24.50 -18.60
C VAL A 251 10.42 -23.12 -19.25
N PRO A 252 11.50 -22.43 -19.61
CA PRO A 252 11.43 -21.13 -20.28
C PRO A 252 11.05 -21.26 -21.76
N GLY A 253 10.73 -20.12 -22.39
CA GLY A 253 10.40 -20.06 -23.81
C GLY A 253 8.91 -20.15 -24.12
N HIS A 254 8.06 -20.17 -23.11
CA HIS A 254 6.61 -20.17 -23.25
C HIS A 254 6.04 -18.78 -22.96
N TRP A 255 5.35 -18.21 -23.94
CA TRP A 255 4.89 -16.83 -23.92
C TRP A 255 3.36 -16.74 -23.85
N GLU A 256 2.86 -15.74 -23.17
CA GLU A 256 1.48 -15.26 -23.23
C GLU A 256 1.47 -13.92 -23.97
N GLY A 257 0.58 -13.80 -24.97
CA GLY A 257 0.44 -12.59 -25.75
C GLY A 257 -0.95 -11.98 -25.69
N ASP A 258 -1.05 -10.66 -25.89
CA ASP A 258 -2.29 -9.88 -25.92
C ASP A 258 -2.07 -8.51 -26.60
N LEU A 259 -3.14 -7.81 -26.92
CA LEU A 259 -3.07 -6.43 -27.36
C LEU A 259 -3.58 -5.45 -26.30
N ILE A 260 -2.78 -4.46 -25.98
CA ILE A 260 -3.26 -3.27 -25.27
C ILE A 260 -3.82 -2.30 -26.29
N VAL A 261 -5.14 -2.12 -26.29
CA VAL A 261 -5.83 -1.25 -27.22
C VAL A 261 -5.99 0.17 -26.64
N GLY A 262 -5.69 1.16 -27.46
CA GLY A 262 -5.80 2.59 -27.18
C GLY A 262 -7.20 3.14 -27.30
N GLY A 263 -7.31 4.46 -27.25
CA GLY A 263 -8.57 5.19 -27.37
C GLY A 263 -9.24 4.94 -28.71
N ARG A 264 -10.59 4.83 -28.69
CA ARG A 264 -11.42 4.62 -29.89
C ARG A 264 -10.98 3.44 -30.77
N GLN A 265 -10.19 2.51 -30.22
CA GLN A 265 -9.66 1.34 -30.92
C GLN A 265 -8.77 1.64 -32.14
N ARG A 266 -8.17 2.83 -32.20
CA ARG A 266 -7.35 3.28 -33.36
C ARG A 266 -5.89 2.86 -33.29
N SER A 267 -5.37 2.57 -32.12
CA SER A 267 -3.98 2.17 -31.90
C SER A 267 -3.89 1.00 -30.94
N ALA A 268 -2.83 0.22 -31.04
CA ALA A 268 -2.56 -0.88 -30.11
C ALA A 268 -1.06 -1.09 -29.94
N VAL A 269 -0.71 -1.82 -28.88
CA VAL A 269 0.64 -2.30 -28.58
C VAL A 269 0.53 -3.79 -28.27
N ALA A 270 1.34 -4.61 -28.93
CA ALA A 270 1.42 -6.03 -28.60
C ALA A 270 2.19 -6.22 -27.29
N THR A 271 1.68 -7.06 -26.43
CA THR A 271 2.33 -7.39 -25.15
C THR A 271 2.63 -8.88 -25.12
N LEU A 272 3.88 -9.21 -24.94
CA LEU A 272 4.40 -10.57 -24.86
C LEU A 272 5.04 -10.77 -23.49
N VAL A 273 4.61 -11.78 -22.76
CA VAL A 273 5.14 -12.06 -21.41
C VAL A 273 5.61 -13.50 -21.35
N GLU A 274 6.89 -13.68 -21.06
CA GLU A 274 7.46 -15.00 -20.82
C GLU A 274 6.96 -15.53 -19.45
N ARG A 275 6.49 -16.78 -19.44
CA ARG A 275 5.72 -17.33 -18.30
C ARG A 275 6.56 -17.62 -17.07
N THR A 276 7.80 -18.03 -17.23
CA THR A 276 8.72 -18.40 -16.13
C THR A 276 9.30 -17.18 -15.46
N THR A 277 9.86 -16.25 -16.25
CA THR A 277 10.59 -15.08 -15.78
C THR A 277 9.73 -13.83 -15.63
N ARG A 278 8.54 -13.83 -16.22
CA ARG A 278 7.67 -12.64 -16.33
C ARG A 278 8.30 -11.52 -17.18
N TYR A 279 9.30 -11.85 -17.97
CA TYR A 279 9.95 -10.91 -18.88
C TYR A 279 8.93 -10.44 -19.92
N THR A 280 8.91 -9.15 -20.19
CA THR A 280 7.92 -8.52 -21.05
C THR A 280 8.59 -7.88 -22.24
N ILE A 281 8.08 -8.18 -23.41
CA ILE A 281 8.42 -7.50 -24.67
C ILE A 281 7.18 -6.73 -25.12
N LEU A 282 7.36 -5.53 -25.66
CA LEU A 282 6.32 -4.70 -26.24
C LEU A 282 6.56 -4.58 -27.75
N GLY A 283 5.62 -5.10 -28.54
CA GLY A 283 5.64 -4.99 -29.99
C GLY A 283 4.98 -3.69 -30.44
N HIS A 284 5.69 -2.92 -31.25
CA HIS A 284 5.14 -1.73 -31.88
C HIS A 284 4.21 -2.13 -33.05
N LEU A 285 3.01 -1.58 -33.05
CA LEU A 285 2.08 -1.74 -34.13
C LEU A 285 1.92 -0.40 -34.87
N PRO A 286 1.95 -0.40 -36.22
CA PRO A 286 1.59 0.77 -36.98
C PRO A 286 0.13 1.16 -36.75
N VAL A 287 -0.32 2.23 -37.37
CA VAL A 287 -1.68 2.77 -37.20
C VAL A 287 -2.75 1.72 -37.50
N GLU A 288 -2.49 0.85 -38.47
CA GLU A 288 -3.41 -0.23 -38.87
C GLU A 288 -3.14 -1.49 -38.01
N ARG A 289 -4.22 -2.09 -37.51
CA ARG A 289 -4.17 -3.32 -36.69
C ARG A 289 -4.65 -4.51 -37.53
N THR A 290 -4.06 -4.68 -38.71
CA THR A 290 -4.34 -5.88 -39.49
C THR A 290 -3.62 -7.09 -38.89
N ALA A 291 -4.07 -8.27 -39.21
CA ALA A 291 -3.44 -9.50 -38.75
C ALA A 291 -1.98 -9.62 -39.24
N GLU A 292 -1.71 -9.13 -40.44
CA GLU A 292 -0.37 -9.07 -41.01
C GLU A 292 0.54 -8.12 -40.22
N ALA A 293 0.04 -6.94 -39.86
CA ALA A 293 0.81 -5.98 -39.06
C ALA A 293 1.11 -6.54 -37.64
N VAL A 294 0.16 -7.25 -37.05
CA VAL A 294 0.37 -7.93 -35.77
C VAL A 294 1.41 -9.05 -35.92
N ARG A 295 1.27 -9.93 -36.93
CA ARG A 295 2.25 -10.96 -37.25
C ARG A 295 3.67 -10.38 -37.40
N ASP A 296 3.83 -9.35 -38.21
CA ASP A 296 5.13 -8.73 -38.51
C ASP A 296 5.76 -8.12 -37.23
N SER A 297 4.96 -7.43 -36.44
CA SER A 297 5.39 -6.91 -35.13
C SER A 297 5.87 -8.02 -34.20
N LEU A 298 5.14 -9.14 -34.13
CA LEU A 298 5.50 -10.28 -33.30
C LEU A 298 6.77 -10.97 -33.81
N VAL A 299 6.92 -11.15 -35.13
CA VAL A 299 8.14 -11.71 -35.73
C VAL A 299 9.37 -10.88 -35.37
N VAL A 300 9.27 -9.56 -35.50
CA VAL A 300 10.37 -8.64 -35.10
C VAL A 300 10.66 -8.77 -33.59
N ALA A 301 9.62 -8.84 -32.75
CA ALA A 301 9.79 -8.94 -31.31
C ALA A 301 10.52 -10.22 -30.84
N PHE A 302 10.41 -11.30 -31.61
CA PHE A 302 11.06 -12.59 -31.32
C PHE A 302 12.38 -12.81 -32.08
N ALA A 303 12.74 -11.95 -33.01
CA ALA A 303 13.88 -12.17 -33.94
C ALA A 303 15.21 -12.42 -33.22
N ASP A 304 15.50 -11.62 -32.20
CA ASP A 304 16.79 -11.62 -31.49
C ASP A 304 16.85 -12.65 -30.35
N LEU A 305 15.78 -13.43 -30.10
CA LEU A 305 15.77 -14.40 -29.03
C LEU A 305 16.39 -15.74 -29.47
N PRO A 306 17.12 -16.41 -28.57
CA PRO A 306 17.57 -17.80 -28.78
C PRO A 306 16.42 -18.74 -29.08
N ALA A 307 16.68 -19.80 -29.88
CA ALA A 307 15.65 -20.77 -30.27
C ALA A 307 14.97 -21.43 -29.05
N ASP A 308 15.74 -21.74 -28.02
CA ASP A 308 15.24 -22.38 -26.79
C ASP A 308 14.28 -21.46 -25.99
N LEU A 309 14.31 -20.16 -26.23
CA LEU A 309 13.39 -19.18 -25.64
C LEU A 309 12.21 -18.83 -26.57
N ARG A 310 12.06 -19.55 -27.71
CA ARG A 310 10.97 -19.37 -28.69
C ARG A 310 10.22 -20.70 -28.90
N ARG A 311 9.51 -21.19 -27.87
CA ARG A 311 8.82 -22.49 -27.92
C ARG A 311 7.35 -22.34 -28.28
N THR A 312 6.57 -21.64 -27.46
CA THR A 312 5.13 -21.51 -27.67
C THR A 312 4.63 -20.11 -27.40
N LEU A 313 3.59 -19.72 -28.10
CA LEU A 313 2.82 -18.50 -27.84
C LEU A 313 1.37 -18.86 -27.55
N THR A 314 0.83 -18.38 -26.44
CA THR A 314 -0.58 -18.50 -26.08
C THR A 314 -1.28 -17.17 -26.30
N TRP A 315 -2.37 -17.20 -27.09
CA TRP A 315 -3.15 -16.01 -27.44
C TRP A 315 -4.64 -16.22 -27.21
N ASP A 316 -5.48 -15.17 -27.25
CA ASP A 316 -6.92 -15.36 -27.30
C ASP A 316 -7.40 -15.59 -28.75
N GLN A 317 -8.70 -15.88 -28.89
CA GLN A 317 -9.30 -16.07 -30.21
C GLN A 317 -9.66 -14.71 -30.87
N GLY A 318 -8.77 -13.73 -30.80
CA GLY A 318 -8.93 -12.45 -31.48
C GLY A 318 -8.60 -12.54 -32.96
N ALA A 319 -9.35 -11.82 -33.82
CA ALA A 319 -9.13 -11.78 -35.26
C ALA A 319 -7.73 -11.28 -35.66
N GLU A 320 -7.06 -10.56 -34.77
CA GLU A 320 -5.71 -10.06 -34.94
C GLU A 320 -4.65 -11.17 -35.05
N MET A 321 -4.97 -12.41 -34.65
CA MET A 321 -4.10 -13.57 -34.80
C MET A 321 -4.55 -14.54 -35.91
N SER A 322 -5.32 -14.06 -36.89
CA SER A 322 -5.69 -14.89 -38.05
C SER A 322 -4.49 -15.36 -38.88
N GLU A 323 -3.38 -14.61 -38.87
CA GLU A 323 -2.11 -14.97 -39.51
C GLU A 323 -1.19 -15.86 -38.64
N HIS A 324 -1.76 -16.61 -37.67
CA HIS A 324 -0.98 -17.42 -36.73
C HIS A 324 -0.11 -18.50 -37.39
N ARG A 325 -0.52 -19.04 -38.54
CA ARG A 325 0.29 -20.03 -39.28
C ARG A 325 1.51 -19.38 -39.92
N SER A 326 1.36 -18.22 -40.54
CA SER A 326 2.45 -17.46 -41.11
C SER A 326 3.43 -17.03 -40.02
N PHE A 327 2.93 -16.63 -38.85
CA PHE A 327 3.75 -16.35 -37.67
C PHE A 327 4.50 -17.60 -37.20
N ALA A 328 3.83 -18.76 -37.05
CA ALA A 328 4.46 -20.01 -36.62
C ALA A 328 5.56 -20.45 -37.60
N ALA A 329 5.32 -20.32 -38.91
CA ALA A 329 6.33 -20.63 -39.94
C ALA A 329 7.56 -19.71 -39.85
N ALA A 330 7.35 -18.40 -39.61
CA ALA A 330 8.45 -17.42 -39.55
C ALA A 330 9.28 -17.54 -38.26
N THR A 331 8.68 -17.95 -37.13
CA THR A 331 9.35 -17.94 -35.82
C THR A 331 9.70 -19.35 -35.31
N ASN A 332 9.21 -20.39 -35.95
CA ASN A 332 9.26 -21.78 -35.48
C ASN A 332 8.61 -21.98 -34.10
N MET A 333 7.61 -21.12 -33.74
CA MET A 333 6.85 -21.21 -32.50
C MET A 333 5.49 -21.85 -32.71
N GLN A 334 5.06 -22.68 -31.78
CA GLN A 334 3.69 -23.20 -31.79
C GLN A 334 2.71 -22.21 -31.14
N VAL A 335 1.56 -21.98 -31.76
CA VAL A 335 0.53 -21.07 -31.28
C VAL A 335 -0.65 -21.82 -30.73
N TYR A 336 -1.02 -21.51 -29.49
CA TYR A 336 -2.17 -22.10 -28.78
C TYR A 336 -3.19 -21.03 -28.44
N PHE A 337 -4.47 -21.37 -28.60
CA PHE A 337 -5.56 -20.42 -28.37
C PHE A 337 -6.34 -20.77 -27.11
N CYS A 338 -6.55 -19.75 -26.27
CA CYS A 338 -7.38 -19.87 -25.07
C CYS A 338 -8.84 -20.14 -25.44
N ASP A 339 -9.55 -20.76 -24.51
CA ASP A 339 -11.00 -20.92 -24.63
C ASP A 339 -11.69 -19.53 -24.62
N PRO A 340 -12.82 -19.41 -25.32
CA PRO A 340 -13.59 -18.18 -25.32
C PRO A 340 -13.96 -17.74 -23.89
N ALA A 341 -13.86 -16.45 -23.61
CA ALA A 341 -14.19 -15.85 -22.33
C ALA A 341 -13.39 -16.40 -21.10
N SER A 342 -12.21 -16.98 -21.30
CA SER A 342 -11.36 -17.57 -20.27
C SER A 342 -10.09 -16.74 -19.98
N PRO A 343 -10.19 -15.49 -19.45
CA PRO A 343 -9.03 -14.62 -19.24
C PRO A 343 -8.03 -15.18 -18.23
N TRP A 344 -8.45 -16.04 -17.30
CA TRP A 344 -7.57 -16.67 -16.32
C TRP A 344 -6.49 -17.57 -16.96
N GLN A 345 -6.71 -18.06 -18.18
CA GLN A 345 -5.74 -18.86 -18.93
C GLN A 345 -4.51 -18.04 -19.36
N ARG A 346 -4.61 -16.69 -19.35
CA ARG A 346 -3.52 -15.74 -19.60
C ARG A 346 -3.28 -14.78 -18.43
N GLY A 347 -3.39 -15.31 -17.21
CA GLY A 347 -3.30 -14.51 -15.99
C GLY A 347 -1.98 -13.73 -15.82
N THR A 348 -0.89 -14.19 -16.42
CA THR A 348 0.40 -13.50 -16.42
C THR A 348 0.33 -12.22 -17.24
N ASN A 349 -0.23 -12.33 -18.44
CA ASN A 349 -0.36 -11.19 -19.34
C ASN A 349 -1.38 -10.18 -18.81
N GLU A 350 -2.52 -10.63 -18.31
CA GLU A 350 -3.53 -9.74 -17.71
C GLU A 350 -2.94 -8.90 -16.57
N ASN A 351 -2.17 -9.52 -15.68
CA ASN A 351 -1.50 -8.80 -14.60
C ASN A 351 -0.48 -7.79 -15.14
N THR A 352 0.30 -8.16 -16.14
CA THR A 352 1.30 -7.29 -16.79
C THR A 352 0.63 -6.13 -17.51
N ASN A 353 -0.45 -6.37 -18.23
CA ASN A 353 -1.25 -5.33 -18.87
C ASN A 353 -1.81 -4.34 -17.84
N GLY A 354 -2.21 -4.84 -16.66
CA GLY A 354 -2.60 -3.98 -15.54
C GLY A 354 -1.49 -3.06 -15.03
N LEU A 355 -0.23 -3.48 -15.10
CA LEU A 355 0.94 -2.65 -14.77
C LEU A 355 1.29 -1.68 -15.90
N LEU A 356 1.22 -2.14 -17.15
CA LEU A 356 1.47 -1.31 -18.33
C LEU A 356 0.50 -0.15 -18.45
N ARG A 357 -0.71 -0.23 -17.87
CA ARG A 357 -1.65 0.89 -17.80
C ARG A 357 -1.15 2.10 -16.99
N GLN A 358 -0.05 1.97 -16.28
CA GLN A 358 0.64 3.12 -15.67
C GLN A 358 1.42 3.95 -16.70
N TYR A 359 1.80 3.34 -17.83
CA TYR A 359 2.50 3.98 -18.95
C TYR A 359 1.53 4.31 -20.09
N LEU A 360 0.63 3.38 -20.36
CA LEU A 360 -0.33 3.39 -21.46
C LEU A 360 -1.76 3.51 -20.87
N PRO A 361 -2.21 4.67 -20.40
CA PRO A 361 -3.52 4.85 -19.79
C PRO A 361 -4.66 4.43 -20.71
N LYS A 362 -5.77 3.94 -20.14
CA LYS A 362 -6.96 3.62 -20.93
C LYS A 362 -7.49 4.87 -21.62
N GLY A 363 -7.78 4.76 -22.91
CA GLY A 363 -8.32 5.87 -23.71
C GLY A 363 -7.26 6.80 -24.30
N SER A 364 -5.96 6.62 -24.00
CA SER A 364 -4.87 7.34 -24.66
C SER A 364 -4.64 6.85 -26.08
N ASP A 365 -4.09 7.70 -26.91
CA ASP A 365 -3.56 7.31 -28.21
C ASP A 365 -2.18 6.65 -28.02
N LEU A 366 -2.05 5.40 -28.46
CA LEU A 366 -0.83 4.62 -28.34
C LEU A 366 0.10 4.76 -29.53
N SER A 367 -0.37 5.34 -30.64
CA SER A 367 0.45 5.59 -31.85
C SER A 367 1.53 6.64 -31.61
N ALA A 368 1.40 7.44 -30.54
CA ALA A 368 2.39 8.42 -30.15
C ALA A 368 3.70 7.79 -29.60
N HIS A 369 3.69 6.48 -29.32
CA HIS A 369 4.83 5.76 -28.74
C HIS A 369 5.54 4.95 -29.82
N GLY A 370 6.75 5.34 -30.14
CA GLY A 370 7.61 4.60 -31.09
C GLY A 370 8.25 3.36 -30.47
N PRO A 371 8.98 2.56 -31.26
CA PRO A 371 9.66 1.35 -30.80
C PRO A 371 10.62 1.62 -29.61
N SER A 372 11.36 2.73 -29.63
CA SER A 372 12.28 3.14 -28.55
C SER A 372 11.56 3.44 -27.26
N ASP A 373 10.39 4.08 -27.30
CA ASP A 373 9.58 4.38 -26.11
C ASP A 373 9.04 3.10 -25.49
N LEU A 374 8.57 2.18 -26.33
CA LEU A 374 8.06 0.88 -25.87
C LEU A 374 9.19 0.03 -25.27
N ALA A 375 10.37 0.04 -25.87
CA ALA A 375 11.55 -0.64 -25.32
C ALA A 375 11.94 -0.07 -23.94
N ALA A 376 11.93 1.25 -23.78
CA ALA A 376 12.18 1.91 -22.50
C ALA A 376 11.14 1.54 -21.43
N MET A 377 9.86 1.52 -21.78
CA MET A 377 8.77 1.09 -20.89
C MET A 377 8.92 -0.38 -20.49
N ALA A 378 9.26 -1.26 -21.44
CA ALA A 378 9.50 -2.67 -21.16
C ALA A 378 10.71 -2.85 -20.23
N ALA A 379 11.82 -2.15 -20.48
CA ALA A 379 13.02 -2.18 -19.64
C ALA A 379 12.72 -1.73 -18.20
N GLU A 380 11.97 -0.62 -18.03
CA GLU A 380 11.57 -0.17 -16.70
C GLU A 380 10.67 -1.20 -16.00
N LEU A 381 9.74 -1.81 -16.70
CA LEU A 381 8.85 -2.84 -16.15
C LEU A 381 9.60 -4.12 -15.80
N ASN A 382 10.53 -4.56 -16.65
CA ASN A 382 11.39 -5.73 -16.44
C ASN A 382 12.40 -5.51 -15.31
N GLY A 383 12.77 -4.26 -15.03
CA GLY A 383 13.60 -3.89 -13.90
C GLY A 383 12.88 -3.83 -12.55
N ARG A 384 11.56 -4.11 -12.47
CA ARG A 384 10.82 -4.10 -11.21
C ARG A 384 10.82 -5.47 -10.54
N PRO A 385 11.20 -5.59 -9.25
CA PRO A 385 11.14 -6.84 -8.51
C PRO A 385 9.73 -7.44 -8.49
N ARG A 386 9.64 -8.74 -8.58
CA ARG A 386 8.37 -9.48 -8.53
C ARG A 386 8.33 -10.42 -7.33
N LYS A 387 7.25 -10.37 -6.58
CA LYS A 387 7.05 -11.29 -5.44
C LYS A 387 7.05 -12.76 -5.88
N ALA A 388 6.47 -13.03 -7.06
CA ALA A 388 6.45 -14.38 -7.66
C ALA A 388 7.83 -14.89 -8.12
N LEU A 389 8.85 -14.03 -8.12
CA LEU A 389 10.26 -14.34 -8.45
C LEU A 389 11.16 -14.15 -7.23
N ASP A 390 10.64 -14.28 -6.03
CA ASP A 390 11.39 -14.04 -4.78
C ASP A 390 12.12 -12.69 -4.75
N TRP A 391 11.46 -11.66 -5.29
CA TRP A 391 11.96 -10.30 -5.41
C TRP A 391 13.13 -10.11 -6.37
N ASP A 392 13.38 -11.09 -7.25
CA ASP A 392 14.17 -10.86 -8.46
C ASP A 392 13.39 -10.02 -9.46
N THR A 393 14.10 -9.37 -10.34
CA THR A 393 13.50 -8.69 -11.48
C THR A 393 13.33 -9.67 -12.66
N PRO A 394 12.30 -9.48 -13.50
CA PRO A 394 12.20 -10.22 -14.76
C PRO A 394 13.47 -10.18 -15.61
N ALA A 395 14.13 -9.01 -15.66
CA ALA A 395 15.37 -8.84 -16.41
C ALA A 395 16.52 -9.73 -15.88
N GLU A 396 16.70 -9.80 -14.54
CA GLU A 396 17.73 -10.66 -13.93
C GLU A 396 17.47 -12.14 -14.22
N ARG A 397 16.22 -12.56 -14.08
CA ARG A 397 15.82 -13.96 -14.35
C ARG A 397 15.97 -14.32 -15.82
N PHE A 398 15.62 -13.39 -16.71
CA PHE A 398 15.72 -13.62 -18.16
C PHE A 398 17.16 -13.64 -18.62
N ALA A 399 18.00 -12.71 -18.17
CA ALA A 399 19.41 -12.68 -18.48
C ALA A 399 20.12 -13.99 -18.09
N ALA A 400 19.82 -14.51 -16.89
CA ALA A 400 20.37 -15.80 -16.43
C ALA A 400 19.99 -16.97 -17.36
N LEU A 401 18.86 -16.93 -18.05
CA LEU A 401 18.46 -17.92 -19.04
C LEU A 401 19.22 -17.75 -20.35
N VAL A 402 19.39 -16.52 -20.82
CA VAL A 402 20.14 -16.24 -22.06
C VAL A 402 21.61 -16.63 -21.90
N ASP A 403 22.21 -16.36 -20.73
CA ASP A 403 23.61 -16.72 -20.43
C ASP A 403 23.84 -18.23 -20.29
N SER A 404 22.75 -19.01 -20.10
CA SER A 404 22.81 -20.47 -19.94
C SER A 404 22.39 -21.26 -21.20
N ALA A 405 21.86 -20.57 -22.21
CA ALA A 405 21.42 -21.13 -23.49
C ALA A 405 22.55 -21.09 -24.53
#